data_3d6de3315e4f853ec1437f2b73050d05
#
_entry.id   3d6de3315e4f853ec1437f2b73050d05
#
_cell.length_a   1.000
_cell.length_b   1.000
_cell.length_c   1.000
_cell.angle_alpha   90.00
_cell.angle_beta   90.00
_cell.angle_gamma   90.00
#
_symmetry.space_group_name_H-M   'P 1'
#
loop_
_entity.id
_entity.type
_entity.pdbx_description
1 polymer ?
#
loop_
_entity_poly.entity_id
_entity_poly.type
_entity_poly.pdbx_seq_one_letter_code
_entity_poly.pdbx_strand_id
1 'polypeptide(L)'
;AFLADPKKSTVVLQIEEIAKSYEQYFAKVRFAGLPHLRVVLAKRIQSEMFIFVGLSMLVTAILMFVFFRSIKAVVICLTVVAVAVVWAMGTMNLMGFRLSILMALIPPLMIVIGVPNCIYIMTKFHQEVREHGNKIKALSRVISKIGTATFMTNVTTAIGFMTFIFTGSQKLMEFGISASLNIMLVFIISICII
;
A
#
# COMPACT_ATOMS: atom_id res chain seq x y z
N ALA A 1 9.11 -13.01 -17.24
CA ALA A 1 8.67 -12.95 -18.64
C ALA A 1 7.34 -13.67 -18.90
N PHE A 2 7.03 -14.82 -18.26
CA PHE A 2 5.86 -15.63 -18.60
C PHE A 2 4.52 -15.06 -18.08
N LEU A 3 4.51 -14.32 -16.96
CA LEU A 3 3.30 -13.66 -16.41
C LEU A 3 2.94 -12.33 -17.11
N ALA A 4 3.77 -11.89 -18.02
CA ALA A 4 3.62 -10.64 -18.71
C ALA A 4 2.79 -10.71 -19.97
N ASP A 5 2.48 -11.89 -20.41
CA ASP A 5 1.71 -12.08 -21.61
C ASP A 5 0.29 -12.51 -21.19
N PRO A 6 -0.72 -11.61 -21.24
CA PRO A 6 -2.08 -11.96 -20.87
C PRO A 6 -2.61 -13.14 -21.71
N LYS A 7 -2.12 -13.31 -22.94
CA LYS A 7 -2.46 -14.46 -23.78
C LYS A 7 -1.99 -15.79 -23.18
N LYS A 8 -0.81 -15.81 -22.55
CA LYS A 8 -0.28 -17.07 -21.96
C LYS A 8 -0.97 -17.46 -20.65
N SER A 9 -1.40 -16.48 -19.84
CA SER A 9 -2.21 -16.77 -18.65
C SER A 9 -3.61 -17.27 -19.02
N THR A 10 -4.20 -16.73 -20.08
CA THR A 10 -5.50 -17.17 -20.61
C THR A 10 -5.43 -18.61 -21.13
N VAL A 11 -4.36 -18.98 -21.85
CA VAL A 11 -4.16 -20.34 -22.34
C VAL A 11 -4.07 -21.36 -21.18
N VAL A 12 -3.36 -21.03 -20.10
CA VAL A 12 -3.28 -21.92 -18.92
C VAL A 12 -4.65 -22.13 -18.29
N LEU A 13 -5.46 -21.06 -18.20
CA LEU A 13 -6.82 -21.14 -17.66
C LEU A 13 -7.75 -21.96 -18.57
N GLN A 14 -7.66 -21.79 -19.89
CA GLN A 14 -8.42 -22.58 -20.86
C GLN A 14 -8.07 -24.08 -20.79
N ILE A 15 -6.79 -24.41 -20.67
CA ILE A 15 -6.34 -25.80 -20.49
C ILE A 15 -6.92 -26.38 -19.19
N GLU A 16 -6.93 -25.60 -18.10
CA GLU A 16 -7.50 -26.01 -16.82
C GLU A 16 -9.03 -26.24 -16.93
N GLU A 17 -9.73 -25.38 -17.63
CA GLU A 17 -11.18 -25.48 -17.86
C GLU A 17 -11.54 -26.70 -18.70
N ILE A 18 -10.81 -26.92 -19.81
CA ILE A 18 -10.96 -28.10 -20.66
C ILE A 18 -10.67 -29.40 -19.87
N ALA A 19 -9.57 -29.41 -19.11
CA ALA A 19 -9.20 -30.59 -18.33
C ALA A 19 -10.22 -30.89 -17.21
N LYS A 20 -10.81 -29.86 -16.58
CA LYS A 20 -11.92 -30.04 -15.63
C LYS A 20 -13.18 -30.61 -16.26
N SER A 21 -13.48 -30.33 -17.51
CA SER A 21 -14.63 -30.90 -18.18
C SER A 21 -14.51 -32.42 -18.37
N TYR A 22 -13.30 -32.97 -18.34
CA TYR A 22 -13.02 -34.40 -18.37
C TYR A 22 -12.87 -35.05 -16.99
N GLU A 23 -13.02 -34.29 -15.90
CA GLU A 23 -12.87 -34.80 -14.53
C GLU A 23 -13.83 -35.92 -14.19
N GLN A 24 -14.97 -36.00 -14.88
CA GLN A 24 -15.93 -37.11 -14.77
C GLN A 24 -15.39 -38.48 -15.25
N TYR A 25 -14.34 -38.47 -16.08
CA TYR A 25 -13.70 -39.69 -16.60
C TYR A 25 -12.45 -40.11 -15.82
N PHE A 26 -11.95 -39.25 -14.91
CA PHE A 26 -10.75 -39.47 -14.13
C PHE A 26 -11.02 -39.28 -12.65
N ALA A 27 -10.49 -40.15 -11.81
CA ALA A 27 -10.68 -40.09 -10.36
C ALA A 27 -10.13 -38.75 -9.73
N LYS A 28 -9.13 -38.14 -10.33
CA LYS A 28 -8.59 -36.85 -9.89
C LYS A 28 -7.65 -36.24 -10.95
N VAL A 29 -7.94 -35.05 -11.43
CA VAL A 29 -7.07 -34.29 -12.33
C VAL A 29 -6.20 -33.37 -11.48
N ARG A 30 -4.88 -33.49 -11.55
CA ARG A 30 -3.92 -32.65 -10.86
C ARG A 30 -3.08 -31.87 -11.85
N PHE A 31 -3.08 -30.56 -11.70
CA PHE A 31 -2.24 -29.67 -12.50
C PHE A 31 -0.91 -29.44 -11.82
N ALA A 32 0.19 -29.67 -12.54
CA ALA A 32 1.54 -29.40 -12.06
C ALA A 32 2.32 -28.63 -13.14
N GLY A 33 3.22 -27.78 -12.70
CA GLY A 33 4.10 -27.03 -13.58
C GLY A 33 4.21 -25.55 -13.21
N LEU A 34 5.36 -24.94 -13.52
CA LEU A 34 5.65 -23.55 -13.24
C LEU A 34 4.62 -22.56 -13.83
N PRO A 35 4.10 -22.74 -15.05
CA PRO A 35 3.11 -21.84 -15.61
C PRO A 35 1.80 -21.84 -14.80
N HIS A 36 1.28 -23.01 -14.44
CA HIS A 36 0.07 -23.15 -13.63
C HIS A 36 0.26 -22.56 -12.23
N LEU A 37 1.34 -22.91 -11.55
CA LEU A 37 1.67 -22.39 -10.23
C LEU A 37 1.73 -20.86 -10.21
N ARG A 38 2.33 -20.24 -11.22
CA ARG A 38 2.41 -18.78 -11.33
C ARG A 38 1.05 -18.13 -11.49
N VAL A 39 0.16 -18.68 -12.28
CA VAL A 39 -1.21 -18.14 -12.48
C VAL A 39 -2.03 -18.27 -11.19
N VAL A 40 -1.97 -19.42 -10.54
CA VAL A 40 -2.66 -19.65 -9.26
C VAL A 40 -2.13 -18.72 -8.17
N LEU A 41 -0.79 -18.59 -8.03
CA LEU A 41 -0.18 -17.67 -7.08
C LEU A 41 -0.56 -16.22 -7.36
N ALA A 42 -0.56 -15.78 -8.62
CA ALA A 42 -0.92 -14.41 -8.96
C ALA A 42 -2.37 -14.07 -8.56
N LYS A 43 -3.32 -14.96 -8.84
CA LYS A 43 -4.71 -14.80 -8.42
C LYS A 43 -4.86 -14.79 -6.90
N ARG A 44 -4.14 -15.69 -6.21
CA ARG A 44 -4.18 -15.77 -4.75
C ARG A 44 -3.61 -14.52 -4.09
N ILE A 45 -2.46 -14.04 -4.57
CA ILE A 45 -1.83 -12.81 -4.10
C ILE A 45 -2.80 -11.62 -4.27
N GLN A 46 -3.46 -11.52 -5.43
CA GLN A 46 -4.41 -10.44 -5.68
C GLN A 46 -5.61 -10.49 -4.72
N SER A 47 -6.18 -11.66 -4.47
CA SER A 47 -7.27 -11.83 -3.52
C SER A 47 -6.85 -11.54 -2.09
N GLU A 48 -5.71 -12.07 -1.66
CA GLU A 48 -5.16 -11.87 -0.32
C GLU A 48 -4.79 -10.40 -0.08
N MET A 49 -4.29 -9.68 -1.10
CA MET A 49 -3.98 -8.26 -1.00
C MET A 49 -5.19 -7.42 -0.56
N PHE A 50 -6.37 -7.65 -1.13
CA PHE A 50 -7.58 -6.92 -0.73
C PHE A 50 -7.99 -7.22 0.72
N ILE A 51 -7.81 -8.47 1.16
CA ILE A 51 -8.06 -8.85 2.56
C ILE A 51 -7.09 -8.13 3.50
N PHE A 52 -5.80 -8.10 3.15
CA PHE A 52 -4.79 -7.41 3.96
C PHE A 52 -5.03 -5.90 4.03
N VAL A 53 -5.42 -5.27 2.92
CA VAL A 53 -5.76 -3.84 2.88
C VAL A 53 -6.99 -3.58 3.76
N GLY A 54 -8.05 -4.38 3.63
CA GLY A 54 -9.26 -4.24 4.44
C GLY A 54 -8.98 -4.42 5.93
N LEU A 55 -8.23 -5.46 6.29
CA LEU A 55 -7.84 -5.72 7.68
C LEU A 55 -6.96 -4.60 8.26
N SER A 56 -5.99 -4.12 7.48
CA SER A 56 -5.12 -3.00 7.88
C SER A 56 -5.93 -1.72 8.09
N MET A 57 -6.89 -1.42 7.22
CA MET A 57 -7.78 -0.26 7.39
C MET A 57 -8.66 -0.39 8.63
N LEU A 58 -9.19 -1.59 8.91
CA LEU A 58 -10.00 -1.84 10.10
C LEU A 58 -9.18 -1.65 11.39
N VAL A 59 -8.01 -2.25 11.47
CA VAL A 59 -7.10 -2.08 12.62
C VAL A 59 -6.73 -0.61 12.80
N THR A 60 -6.43 0.09 11.71
CA THR A 60 -6.15 1.52 11.71
C THR A 60 -7.32 2.34 12.25
N ALA A 61 -8.55 2.05 11.81
CA ALA A 61 -9.75 2.74 12.27
C ALA A 61 -9.94 2.56 13.78
N ILE A 62 -9.74 1.34 14.28
CA ILE A 62 -9.83 1.04 15.72
C ILE A 62 -8.77 1.81 16.50
N LEU A 63 -7.50 1.75 16.08
CA LEU A 63 -6.42 2.48 16.74
C LEU A 63 -6.68 3.98 16.77
N MET A 64 -7.07 4.55 15.63
CA MET A 64 -7.39 5.98 15.53
C MET A 64 -8.57 6.38 16.44
N PHE A 65 -9.59 5.54 16.50
CA PHE A 65 -10.74 5.79 17.39
C PHE A 65 -10.34 5.77 18.86
N VAL A 66 -9.49 4.85 19.26
CA VAL A 66 -8.97 4.77 20.63
C VAL A 66 -8.13 6.00 20.98
N PHE A 67 -7.28 6.46 20.06
CA PHE A 67 -6.41 7.62 20.29
C PHE A 67 -7.17 8.95 20.34
N PHE A 68 -8.04 9.20 19.38
CA PHE A 68 -8.66 10.52 19.21
C PHE A 68 -10.05 10.64 19.83
N ARG A 69 -10.72 9.51 20.11
CA ARG A 69 -12.12 9.47 20.57
C ARG A 69 -13.06 10.37 19.75
N SER A 70 -12.71 10.62 18.50
CA SER A 70 -13.42 11.50 17.57
C SER A 70 -13.57 10.84 16.22
N ILE A 71 -14.81 10.58 15.83
CA ILE A 71 -15.13 9.96 14.53
C ILE A 71 -14.63 10.84 13.38
N LYS A 72 -14.70 12.18 13.52
CA LYS A 72 -14.24 13.11 12.48
C LYS A 72 -12.73 12.94 12.19
N ALA A 73 -11.91 12.82 13.23
CA ALA A 73 -10.47 12.58 13.08
C ALA A 73 -10.19 11.24 12.40
N VAL A 74 -10.91 10.19 12.79
CA VAL A 74 -10.81 8.87 12.19
C VAL A 74 -11.13 8.91 10.69
N VAL A 75 -12.24 9.55 10.30
CA VAL A 75 -12.65 9.66 8.90
C VAL A 75 -11.61 10.41 8.06
N ILE A 76 -11.08 11.53 8.55
CA ILE A 76 -10.05 12.29 7.84
C ILE A 76 -8.81 11.41 7.62
N CYS A 77 -8.30 10.75 8.66
CA CYS A 77 -7.12 9.90 8.54
C CYS A 77 -7.35 8.70 7.62
N LEU A 78 -8.52 8.06 7.69
CA LEU A 78 -8.89 6.98 6.77
C LEU A 78 -8.96 7.45 5.31
N THR A 79 -9.48 8.67 5.08
CA THR A 79 -9.50 9.25 3.74
C THR A 79 -8.09 9.46 3.19
N VAL A 80 -7.18 10.02 3.99
CA VAL A 80 -5.76 10.19 3.61
C VAL A 80 -5.13 8.85 3.21
N VAL A 81 -5.32 7.84 4.07
CA VAL A 81 -4.75 6.51 3.84
C VAL A 81 -5.37 5.83 2.61
N ALA A 82 -6.69 5.95 2.43
CA ALA A 82 -7.37 5.40 1.24
C ALA A 82 -6.85 6.04 -0.06
N VAL A 83 -6.74 7.37 -0.09
CA VAL A 83 -6.17 8.09 -1.24
C VAL A 83 -4.72 7.66 -1.50
N ALA A 84 -3.92 7.51 -0.44
CA ALA A 84 -2.54 7.06 -0.55
C ALA A 84 -2.42 5.64 -1.14
N VAL A 85 -3.28 4.72 -0.72
CA VAL A 85 -3.33 3.34 -1.27
C VAL A 85 -3.72 3.35 -2.74
N VAL A 86 -4.77 4.10 -3.11
CA VAL A 86 -5.21 4.22 -4.51
C VAL A 86 -4.09 4.82 -5.36
N TRP A 87 -3.42 5.84 -4.86
CA TRP A 87 -2.30 6.48 -5.55
C TRP A 87 -1.11 5.53 -5.71
N ALA A 88 -0.78 4.76 -4.66
CA ALA A 88 0.28 3.76 -4.72
C ALA A 88 0.00 2.68 -5.77
N MET A 89 -1.24 2.21 -5.87
CA MET A 89 -1.65 1.29 -6.93
C MET A 89 -1.54 1.92 -8.33
N GLY A 90 -1.91 3.19 -8.45
CA GLY A 90 -1.78 3.96 -9.69
C GLY A 90 -0.33 4.13 -10.14
N THR A 91 0.57 4.52 -9.23
CA THR A 91 2.01 4.69 -9.54
C THR A 91 2.67 3.38 -9.94
N MET A 92 2.34 2.26 -9.28
CA MET A 92 2.83 0.93 -9.67
C MET A 92 2.44 0.56 -11.10
N ASN A 93 1.18 0.86 -11.48
CA ASN A 93 0.69 0.59 -12.82
C ASN A 93 1.38 1.50 -13.87
N LEU A 94 1.54 2.79 -13.56
CA LEU A 94 2.23 3.76 -14.43
C LEU A 94 3.70 3.39 -14.68
N MET A 95 4.39 2.85 -13.68
CA MET A 95 5.77 2.38 -13.81
C MET A 95 5.88 1.03 -14.54
N GLY A 96 4.75 0.42 -14.90
CA GLY A 96 4.72 -0.87 -15.60
C GLY A 96 5.21 -2.03 -14.73
N PHE A 97 5.26 -1.86 -13.42
CA PHE A 97 5.70 -2.91 -12.49
C PHE A 97 4.61 -3.97 -12.36
N ARG A 98 5.04 -5.22 -12.42
CA ARG A 98 4.13 -6.35 -12.36
C ARG A 98 3.84 -6.73 -10.93
N LEU A 99 2.59 -7.06 -10.65
CA LEU A 99 2.19 -7.60 -9.36
C LEU A 99 3.01 -8.84 -9.04
N SER A 100 3.84 -8.72 -8.02
CA SER A 100 4.60 -9.81 -7.42
C SER A 100 4.22 -9.88 -5.94
N ILE A 101 4.67 -10.92 -5.24
CA ILE A 101 4.44 -11.05 -3.79
C ILE A 101 4.94 -9.81 -3.05
N LEU A 102 6.11 -9.29 -3.41
CA LEU A 102 6.68 -8.08 -2.80
C LEU A 102 5.86 -6.83 -3.11
N MET A 103 5.40 -6.67 -4.35
CA MET A 103 4.57 -5.54 -4.75
C MET A 103 3.21 -5.53 -4.06
N ALA A 104 2.64 -6.69 -3.77
CA ALA A 104 1.38 -6.81 -3.04
C ALA A 104 1.47 -6.31 -1.58
N LEU A 105 2.68 -6.18 -1.02
CA LEU A 105 2.90 -5.62 0.31
C LEU A 105 2.88 -4.08 0.33
N ILE A 106 2.98 -3.40 -0.82
CA ILE A 106 3.03 -1.93 -0.87
C ILE A 106 1.76 -1.29 -0.31
N PRO A 107 0.52 -1.67 -0.69
CA PRO A 107 -0.68 -1.07 -0.15
C PRO A 107 -0.80 -1.17 1.39
N PRO A 108 -0.64 -2.34 2.03
CA PRO A 108 -0.60 -2.43 3.49
C PRO A 108 0.53 -1.60 4.11
N LEU A 109 1.70 -1.56 3.48
CA LEU A 109 2.84 -0.75 3.95
C LEU A 109 2.50 0.74 3.95
N MET A 110 1.81 1.24 2.92
CA MET A 110 1.37 2.63 2.83
C MET A 110 0.39 2.97 3.96
N ILE A 111 -0.48 2.04 4.34
CA ILE A 111 -1.38 2.23 5.49
C ILE A 111 -0.57 2.38 6.78
N VAL A 112 0.35 1.46 7.03
CA VAL A 112 1.19 1.45 8.24
C VAL A 112 2.05 2.70 8.36
N ILE A 113 2.57 3.25 7.27
CA ILE A 113 3.39 4.48 7.26
C ILE A 113 2.52 5.73 7.30
N GLY A 114 1.37 5.73 6.63
CA GLY A 114 0.47 6.88 6.59
C GLY A 114 -0.20 7.20 7.93
N VAL A 115 -0.51 6.17 8.71
CA VAL A 115 -1.19 6.31 10.02
C VAL A 115 -0.39 7.16 11.01
N PRO A 116 0.88 6.86 11.33
CA PRO A 116 1.69 7.70 12.21
C PRO A 116 1.83 9.14 11.72
N ASN A 117 1.93 9.36 10.42
CA ASN A 117 1.97 10.70 9.84
C ASN A 117 0.69 11.48 10.16
N CYS A 118 -0.48 10.85 9.93
CA CYS A 118 -1.78 11.47 10.25
C CYS A 118 -1.95 11.73 11.75
N ILE A 119 -1.60 10.74 12.60
CA ILE A 119 -1.68 10.88 14.06
C ILE A 119 -0.85 12.07 14.52
N TYR A 120 0.40 12.14 14.06
CA TYR A 120 1.34 13.15 14.51
C TYR A 120 0.91 14.56 14.10
N ILE A 121 0.52 14.76 12.85
CA ILE A 121 0.03 16.06 12.34
C ILE A 121 -1.25 16.46 13.08
N MET A 122 -2.22 15.55 13.20
CA MET A 122 -3.52 15.83 13.83
C MET A 122 -3.39 16.13 15.33
N THR A 123 -2.59 15.35 16.05
CA THR A 123 -2.36 15.56 17.50
C THR A 123 -1.74 16.93 17.75
N LYS A 124 -0.75 17.27 16.95
CA LYS A 124 -0.07 18.55 17.09
C LYS A 124 -0.92 19.74 16.66
N PHE A 125 -1.73 19.56 15.64
CA PHE A 125 -2.70 20.59 15.25
C PHE A 125 -3.70 20.86 16.38
N HIS A 126 -4.25 19.82 17.00
CA HIS A 126 -5.16 20.00 18.14
C HIS A 126 -4.47 20.67 19.34
N GLN A 127 -3.20 20.32 19.59
CA GLN A 127 -2.42 20.94 20.66
C GLN A 127 -2.21 22.45 20.41
N GLU A 128 -1.72 22.82 19.22
CA GLU A 128 -1.48 24.23 18.85
C GLU A 128 -2.77 25.06 18.83
N VAL A 129 -3.88 24.49 18.37
CA VAL A 129 -5.20 25.17 18.41
C VAL A 129 -5.65 25.41 19.86
N ARG A 130 -5.42 24.44 20.74
CA ARG A 130 -5.78 24.55 22.17
C ARG A 130 -4.94 25.61 22.90
N GLU A 131 -3.64 25.73 22.56
CA GLU A 131 -2.74 26.68 23.20
C GLU A 131 -2.94 28.13 22.73
N HIS A 132 -3.24 28.32 21.44
CA HIS A 132 -3.23 29.66 20.83
C HIS A 132 -4.58 30.16 20.34
N GLY A 133 -5.63 29.33 20.32
CA GLY A 133 -6.99 29.70 19.91
C GLY A 133 -7.16 30.06 18.41
N ASN A 134 -6.09 30.18 17.63
CA ASN A 134 -6.11 30.59 16.23
C ASN A 134 -5.71 29.44 15.31
N LYS A 135 -6.68 28.90 14.56
CA LYS A 135 -6.49 27.76 13.67
C LYS A 135 -5.47 27.99 12.56
N ILE A 136 -5.41 29.22 11.99
CA ILE A 136 -4.50 29.54 10.88
C ILE A 136 -3.05 29.58 11.39
N LYS A 137 -2.80 30.20 12.54
CA LYS A 137 -1.47 30.22 13.16
C LYS A 137 -1.02 28.82 13.60
N ALA A 138 -1.95 28.03 14.14
CA ALA A 138 -1.70 26.64 14.50
C ALA A 138 -1.26 25.81 13.27
N LEU A 139 -2.00 25.91 12.17
CA LEU A 139 -1.68 25.21 10.92
C LEU A 139 -0.29 25.61 10.39
N SER A 140 0.01 26.90 10.31
CA SER A 140 1.34 27.39 9.87
C SER A 140 2.48 26.85 10.74
N ARG A 141 2.31 26.79 12.07
CA ARG A 141 3.33 26.24 12.98
C ARG A 141 3.49 24.74 12.85
N VAL A 142 2.37 24.02 12.68
CA VAL A 142 2.39 22.57 12.47
C VAL A 142 3.16 22.24 11.19
N ILE A 143 2.85 22.91 10.08
CA ILE A 143 3.56 22.67 8.81
C ILE A 143 5.05 23.02 8.96
N SER A 144 5.39 24.15 9.57
CA SER A 144 6.80 24.61 9.69
C SER A 144 7.64 23.73 10.62
N LYS A 145 7.16 23.44 11.84
CA LYS A 145 7.96 22.70 12.84
C LYS A 145 7.84 21.20 12.72
N ILE A 146 6.63 20.72 12.48
CA ILE A 146 6.31 19.30 12.54
C ILE A 146 6.44 18.67 11.17
N GLY A 147 6.04 19.41 10.13
CA GLY A 147 6.26 19.00 8.74
C GLY A 147 7.72 18.66 8.50
N THR A 148 8.66 19.48 9.01
CA THR A 148 10.11 19.22 8.88
C THR A 148 10.53 17.93 9.57
N ALA A 149 10.11 17.69 10.81
CA ALA A 149 10.46 16.46 11.53
C ALA A 149 9.89 15.22 10.86
N THR A 150 8.61 15.25 10.47
CA THR A 150 7.95 14.16 9.77
C THR A 150 8.54 13.94 8.38
N PHE A 151 8.90 15.01 7.68
CA PHE A 151 9.63 14.95 6.41
C PHE A 151 10.94 14.17 6.55
N MET A 152 11.76 14.54 7.54
CA MET A 152 13.04 13.85 7.77
C MET A 152 12.84 12.36 8.05
N THR A 153 11.85 11.99 8.85
CA THR A 153 11.52 10.58 9.11
C THR A 153 11.11 9.84 7.83
N ASN A 154 10.27 10.45 7.01
CA ASN A 154 9.83 9.83 5.74
C ASN A 154 11.00 9.74 4.74
N VAL A 155 11.87 10.76 4.66
CA VAL A 155 13.07 10.73 3.82
C VAL A 155 14.01 9.60 4.27
N THR A 156 14.25 9.46 5.56
CA THR A 156 15.10 8.38 6.09
C THR A 156 14.54 7.01 5.74
N THR A 157 13.21 6.83 5.90
CA THR A 157 12.53 5.60 5.53
C THR A 157 12.59 5.33 4.03
N ALA A 158 12.37 6.36 3.20
CA ALA A 158 12.45 6.26 1.75
C ALA A 158 13.87 5.88 1.29
N ILE A 159 14.92 6.48 1.88
CA ILE A 159 16.31 6.11 1.63
C ILE A 159 16.56 4.65 2.02
N GLY A 160 16.02 4.21 3.17
CA GLY A 160 16.10 2.80 3.58
C GLY A 160 15.55 1.84 2.53
N PHE A 161 14.37 2.13 1.97
CA PHE A 161 13.82 1.31 0.86
C PHE A 161 14.61 1.46 -0.44
N MET A 162 15.18 2.62 -0.70
CA MET A 162 16.01 2.87 -1.89
C MET A 162 17.28 2.03 -1.89
N THR A 163 17.78 1.59 -0.74
CA THR A 163 18.95 0.68 -0.68
C THR A 163 18.72 -0.65 -1.40
N PHE A 164 17.46 -1.06 -1.59
CA PHE A 164 17.17 -2.25 -2.38
C PHE A 164 17.56 -2.15 -3.86
N ILE A 165 17.82 -0.93 -4.37
CA ILE A 165 18.36 -0.73 -5.73
C ILE A 165 19.71 -1.42 -5.91
N PHE A 166 20.52 -1.47 -4.84
CA PHE A 166 21.83 -2.11 -4.88
C PHE A 166 21.78 -3.64 -4.76
N THR A 167 20.58 -4.19 -4.58
CA THR A 167 20.40 -5.64 -4.50
C THR A 167 20.36 -6.25 -5.91
N GLY A 168 21.04 -7.35 -6.14
CA GLY A 168 21.06 -8.04 -7.44
C GLY A 168 19.73 -8.64 -7.89
N SER A 169 18.63 -8.45 -7.13
CA SER A 169 17.30 -8.95 -7.44
C SER A 169 16.43 -7.85 -8.06
N GLN A 170 16.05 -8.02 -9.33
CA GLN A 170 15.16 -7.08 -10.03
C GLN A 170 13.85 -6.84 -9.28
N LYS A 171 13.29 -7.86 -8.62
CA LYS A 171 12.03 -7.72 -7.88
C LYS A 171 12.16 -6.87 -6.61
N LEU A 172 13.29 -6.98 -5.91
CA LEU A 172 13.59 -6.14 -4.76
C LEU A 172 13.87 -4.69 -5.18
N MET A 173 14.55 -4.50 -6.31
CA MET A 173 14.80 -3.16 -6.87
C MET A 173 13.47 -2.47 -7.24
N GLU A 174 12.59 -3.15 -7.98
CA GLU A 174 11.25 -2.63 -8.34
C GLU A 174 10.45 -2.25 -7.08
N PHE A 175 10.45 -3.11 -6.06
CA PHE A 175 9.79 -2.88 -4.78
C PHE A 175 10.39 -1.67 -4.04
N GLY A 176 11.72 -1.58 -3.94
CA GLY A 176 12.39 -0.47 -3.25
C GLY A 176 12.10 0.89 -3.87
N ILE A 177 12.15 0.98 -5.20
CA ILE A 177 11.84 2.22 -5.94
C ILE A 177 10.38 2.61 -5.70
N SER A 178 9.45 1.66 -5.86
CA SER A 178 8.03 1.92 -5.68
C SER A 178 7.69 2.31 -4.24
N ALA A 179 8.22 1.60 -3.24
CA ALA A 179 8.00 1.91 -1.84
C ALA A 179 8.56 3.29 -1.47
N SER A 180 9.80 3.59 -1.85
CA SER A 180 10.46 4.87 -1.59
C SER A 180 9.66 6.05 -2.15
N LEU A 181 9.23 5.97 -3.41
CA LEU A 181 8.44 7.01 -4.06
C LEU A 181 7.08 7.19 -3.36
N ASN A 182 6.39 6.10 -3.07
CA ASN A 182 5.08 6.16 -2.44
C ASN A 182 5.12 6.65 -0.99
N ILE A 183 6.20 6.40 -0.22
CA ILE A 183 6.39 6.96 1.12
C ILE A 183 6.43 8.50 1.06
N MET A 184 7.14 9.07 0.11
CA MET A 184 7.18 10.52 -0.07
C MET A 184 5.81 11.08 -0.50
N LEU A 185 5.10 10.36 -1.36
CA LEU A 185 3.75 10.75 -1.78
C LEU A 185 2.74 10.71 -0.63
N VAL A 186 2.75 9.66 0.21
CA VAL A 186 1.87 9.57 1.39
C VAL A 186 2.08 10.75 2.34
N PHE A 187 3.33 11.18 2.53
CA PHE A 187 3.64 12.35 3.34
C PHE A 187 3.03 13.62 2.75
N ILE A 188 3.19 13.85 1.43
CA ILE A 188 2.62 15.02 0.75
C ILE A 188 1.09 14.99 0.85
N ILE A 189 0.45 13.84 0.57
CA ILE A 189 -1.00 13.66 0.68
C ILE A 189 -1.49 13.95 2.09
N SER A 190 -0.76 13.49 3.12
CA SER A 190 -1.10 13.71 4.52
C SER A 190 -1.13 15.21 4.87
N ILE A 191 -0.14 15.98 4.40
CA ILE A 191 -0.09 17.44 4.63
C ILE A 191 -1.18 18.17 3.85
N CYS A 192 -1.51 17.71 2.63
CA CYS A 192 -2.50 18.41 1.79
C CYS A 192 -3.94 18.19 2.26
N ILE A 193 -4.25 17.05 2.90
CA ILE A 193 -5.63 16.70 3.29
C ILE A 193 -5.95 17.11 4.74
N ILE A 194 -4.95 17.06 5.63
CA ILE A 194 -5.12 17.42 7.06
C ILE A 194 -4.97 18.92 7.25
#